data_7b40c2bacee152cf887dcbf813d59df9
#
_entry.id   7b40c2bacee152cf887dcbf813d59df9
#
_cell.length_a   1.000
_cell.length_b   1.000
_cell.length_c   1.000
_cell.angle_alpha   90.00
_cell.angle_beta   90.00
_cell.angle_gamma   90.00
#
_symmetry.space_group_name_H-M   'P 1'
#
loop_
_entity.id
_entity.type
_entity.pdbx_description
1 polymer ?
#
loop_
_entity_poly.entity_id
_entity_poly.type
_entity_poly.pdbx_seq_one_letter_code
_entity_poly.pdbx_strand_id
1 'polypeptide(L)'
;MALIVQKFGGSSVADPESIKRVARRIIETKNAGNDVAVVVSAMGDTTDDLIDQALSIDSNPPAREMDMLMTAGERISMSLLAMAIHAAGSHAYSFTGSQAGFMTDAQFGTAHIKAVKPDRVRRALDKGSVAIVAGFQGVNEGGDATTLGRGGSDTSAVALAVALDADICEI
;
A
#
# COMPACT_ATOMS: atom_id res chain seq x y z
N MET A 1 3.04 22.50 -9.44
CA MET A 1 2.94 21.03 -9.48
C MET A 1 3.41 20.52 -8.12
N ALA A 2 2.53 19.87 -7.39
CA ALA A 2 2.84 19.33 -6.05
C ALA A 2 2.93 17.80 -6.12
N LEU A 3 3.74 17.19 -5.25
CA LEU A 3 3.73 15.76 -5.00
C LEU A 3 2.82 15.48 -3.79
N ILE A 4 1.77 14.71 -4.03
CA ILE A 4 0.74 14.40 -3.03
C ILE A 4 0.76 12.90 -2.75
N VAL A 5 0.87 12.53 -1.48
CA VAL A 5 0.64 11.16 -1.02
C VAL A 5 -0.79 11.07 -0.49
N GLN A 6 -1.59 10.16 -1.04
CA GLN A 6 -2.96 9.92 -0.61
C GLN A 6 -3.09 8.51 -0.03
N LYS A 7 -3.67 8.37 1.15
CA LYS A 7 -3.94 7.07 1.77
C LYS A 7 -5.43 6.78 1.75
N PHE A 8 -5.78 5.56 1.31
CA PHE A 8 -7.15 5.06 1.33
C PHE A 8 -7.25 3.82 2.21
N GLY A 9 -8.12 3.87 3.21
CA GLY A 9 -8.40 2.77 4.13
C GLY A 9 -9.27 1.69 3.53
N GLY A 10 -9.42 0.58 4.24
CA GLY A 10 -10.15 -0.60 3.77
C GLY A 10 -11.62 -0.33 3.41
N SER A 11 -12.30 0.52 4.15
CA SER A 11 -13.69 0.91 3.84
C SER A 11 -13.81 1.70 2.54
N SER A 12 -12.80 2.48 2.19
CA SER A 12 -12.77 3.25 0.94
C SER A 12 -12.55 2.39 -0.30
N VAL A 13 -11.97 1.20 -0.14
CA VAL A 13 -11.68 0.24 -1.22
C VAL A 13 -12.40 -1.09 -1.02
N ALA A 14 -13.53 -1.10 -0.32
CA ALA A 14 -14.21 -2.31 0.14
C ALA A 14 -14.77 -3.19 -0.98
N ASP A 15 -15.12 -2.61 -2.11
CA ASP A 15 -15.74 -3.28 -3.25
C ASP A 15 -15.32 -2.64 -4.58
N PRO A 16 -15.61 -3.25 -5.74
CA PRO A 16 -15.24 -2.70 -7.05
C PRO A 16 -15.76 -1.30 -7.31
N GLU A 17 -16.96 -0.96 -6.88
CA GLU A 17 -17.53 0.38 -7.07
C GLU A 17 -16.81 1.44 -6.23
N SER A 18 -16.44 1.09 -5.00
CA SER A 18 -15.60 1.93 -4.13
C SER A 18 -14.22 2.18 -4.74
N ILE A 19 -13.60 1.13 -5.29
CA ILE A 19 -12.30 1.24 -6.00
C ILE A 19 -12.40 2.18 -7.20
N LYS A 20 -13.47 2.10 -7.98
CA LYS A 20 -13.71 3.02 -9.10
C LYS A 20 -13.86 4.47 -8.64
N ARG A 21 -14.54 4.72 -7.51
CA ARG A 21 -14.65 6.07 -6.92
C ARG A 21 -13.28 6.61 -6.50
N VAL A 22 -12.48 5.79 -5.83
CA VAL A 22 -11.11 6.15 -5.44
C VAL A 22 -10.26 6.45 -6.66
N ALA A 23 -10.34 5.62 -7.71
CA ALA A 23 -9.61 5.84 -8.95
C ALA A 23 -9.96 7.21 -9.58
N ARG A 24 -11.25 7.58 -9.63
CA ARG A 24 -11.67 8.90 -10.13
C ARG A 24 -11.07 10.03 -9.31
N ARG A 25 -11.12 9.95 -7.98
CA ARG A 25 -10.53 10.97 -7.10
C ARG A 25 -9.02 11.14 -7.32
N ILE A 26 -8.30 10.03 -7.47
CA ILE A 26 -6.86 10.06 -7.76
C ILE A 26 -6.58 10.74 -9.10
N ILE A 27 -7.35 10.39 -10.12
CA ILE A 27 -7.22 10.97 -11.47
C ILE A 27 -7.53 12.48 -11.45
N GLU A 28 -8.55 12.91 -10.73
CA GLU A 28 -8.87 14.33 -10.54
C GLU A 28 -7.69 15.09 -9.91
N THR A 29 -7.09 14.55 -8.85
CA THR A 29 -5.91 15.13 -8.21
C THR A 29 -4.75 15.24 -9.19
N LYS A 30 -4.50 14.19 -9.97
CA LYS A 30 -3.46 14.17 -10.99
C LYS A 30 -3.72 15.18 -12.11
N ASN A 31 -4.95 15.24 -12.61
CA ASN A 31 -5.33 16.15 -13.69
C ASN A 31 -5.30 17.63 -13.26
N ALA A 32 -5.32 17.91 -11.96
CA ALA A 32 -5.08 19.24 -11.42
C ALA A 32 -3.59 19.67 -11.51
N GLY A 33 -2.72 18.85 -12.11
CA GLY A 33 -1.32 19.13 -12.35
C GLY A 33 -0.37 18.61 -11.26
N ASN A 34 -0.79 17.62 -10.49
CA ASN A 34 0.01 17.04 -9.40
C ASN A 34 0.59 15.67 -9.75
N ASP A 35 1.70 15.32 -9.12
CA ASP A 35 2.14 13.94 -9.02
C ASP A 35 1.46 13.27 -7.83
N VAL A 36 1.03 12.02 -8.00
CA VAL A 36 0.25 11.32 -6.98
C VAL A 36 0.86 9.95 -6.68
N ALA A 37 1.25 9.76 -5.43
CA ALA A 37 1.54 8.45 -4.85
C ALA A 37 0.39 8.06 -3.92
N VAL A 38 0.00 6.80 -3.94
CA VAL A 38 -1.15 6.29 -3.19
C VAL A 38 -0.71 5.15 -2.29
N VAL A 39 -1.20 5.13 -1.06
CA VAL A 39 -1.06 3.98 -0.15
C VAL A 39 -2.44 3.41 0.11
N VAL A 40 -2.60 2.10 -0.09
CA VAL A 40 -3.88 1.41 0.12
C VAL A 40 -3.79 0.36 1.21
N SER A 41 -4.90 0.21 1.93
CA SER A 41 -5.18 -0.92 2.81
C SER A 41 -5.82 -2.08 2.02
N ALA A 42 -5.94 -3.25 2.65
CA ALA A 42 -6.74 -4.35 2.13
C ALA A 42 -8.22 -3.95 2.01
N MET A 43 -8.96 -4.63 1.15
CA MET A 43 -10.39 -4.36 0.91
C MET A 43 -11.23 -4.76 2.12
N GLY A 44 -12.01 -3.82 2.68
CA GLY A 44 -13.00 -4.11 3.72
C GLY A 44 -12.43 -4.95 4.86
N ASP A 45 -13.03 -6.11 5.08
CA ASP A 45 -12.69 -7.05 6.15
C ASP A 45 -11.69 -8.14 5.73
N THR A 46 -11.04 -8.01 4.57
CA THR A 46 -10.14 -9.03 4.01
C THR A 46 -9.06 -9.47 5.00
N THR A 47 -8.45 -8.53 5.72
CA THR A 47 -7.41 -8.86 6.71
C THR A 47 -7.95 -9.75 7.83
N ASP A 48 -9.12 -9.42 8.37
CA ASP A 48 -9.77 -10.22 9.41
C ASP A 48 -10.16 -11.62 8.89
N ASP A 49 -10.67 -11.71 7.66
CA ASP A 49 -10.99 -12.97 7.01
C ASP A 49 -9.76 -13.87 6.84
N LEU A 50 -8.63 -13.30 6.47
CA LEU A 50 -7.36 -14.04 6.35
C LEU A 50 -6.86 -14.54 7.70
N ILE A 51 -6.97 -13.73 8.75
CA ILE A 51 -6.63 -14.14 10.12
C ILE A 51 -7.52 -15.29 10.57
N ASP A 52 -8.83 -15.21 10.35
CA ASP A 52 -9.79 -16.25 10.70
C ASP A 52 -9.48 -17.57 9.97
N GLN A 53 -9.13 -17.50 8.68
CA GLN A 53 -8.72 -18.68 7.93
C GLN A 53 -7.46 -19.33 8.51
N ALA A 54 -6.45 -18.55 8.85
CA ALA A 54 -5.22 -19.06 9.47
C ALA A 54 -5.50 -19.75 10.80
N LEU A 55 -6.28 -19.09 11.66
CA LEU A 55 -6.63 -19.64 12.99
C LEU A 55 -7.51 -20.87 12.92
N SER A 56 -8.26 -21.07 11.84
CA SER A 56 -9.02 -22.32 11.63
C SER A 56 -8.14 -23.51 11.23
N ILE A 57 -6.93 -23.26 10.75
CA ILE A 57 -5.93 -24.29 10.40
C ILE A 57 -5.03 -24.59 11.59
N ASP A 58 -4.54 -23.55 12.27
CA ASP A 58 -3.63 -23.63 13.39
C ASP A 58 -3.99 -22.55 14.41
N SER A 59 -4.21 -22.93 15.66
CA SER A 59 -4.54 -21.98 16.73
C SER A 59 -3.36 -21.06 17.11
N ASN A 60 -2.15 -21.41 16.69
CA ASN A 60 -0.93 -20.62 16.92
C ASN A 60 -0.03 -20.64 15.67
N PRO A 61 -0.46 -20.00 14.56
CA PRO A 61 0.27 -20.04 13.30
C PRO A 61 1.66 -19.42 13.45
N PRO A 62 2.67 -19.91 12.73
CA PRO A 62 3.98 -19.27 12.70
C PRO A 62 3.89 -17.81 12.26
N ALA A 63 4.50 -16.92 13.02
CA ALA A 63 4.39 -15.47 12.80
C ALA A 63 4.88 -15.04 11.40
N ARG A 64 5.94 -15.69 10.89
CA ARG A 64 6.43 -15.45 9.53
C ARG A 64 5.38 -15.76 8.47
N GLU A 65 4.67 -16.88 8.62
CA GLU A 65 3.63 -17.30 7.66
C GLU A 65 2.37 -16.42 7.76
N MET A 66 2.05 -15.94 8.97
CA MET A 66 0.99 -14.96 9.16
C MET A 66 1.30 -13.66 8.41
N ASP A 67 2.50 -13.14 8.49
CA ASP A 67 2.90 -11.93 7.75
C ASP A 67 2.83 -12.16 6.25
N MET A 68 3.32 -13.31 5.77
CA MET A 68 3.20 -13.69 4.36
C MET A 68 1.73 -13.68 3.90
N LEU A 69 0.84 -14.30 4.67
CA LEU A 69 -0.58 -14.36 4.36
C LEU A 69 -1.22 -12.96 4.36
N MET A 70 -0.97 -12.19 5.39
CA MET A 70 -1.61 -10.88 5.57
C MET A 70 -1.21 -9.87 4.48
N THR A 71 0.01 -9.97 3.94
CA THR A 71 0.44 -9.10 2.83
C THR A 71 -0.34 -9.34 1.52
N ALA A 72 -1.06 -10.43 1.40
CA ALA A 72 -1.89 -10.72 0.24
C ALA A 72 -3.07 -9.74 0.09
N GLY A 73 -3.61 -9.24 1.20
CA GLY A 73 -4.77 -8.34 1.18
C GLY A 73 -4.52 -7.06 0.39
N GLU A 74 -3.42 -6.38 0.66
CA GLU A 74 -3.06 -5.14 -0.03
C GLU A 74 -2.63 -5.38 -1.47
N ARG A 75 -2.08 -6.56 -1.80
CA ARG A 75 -1.77 -6.90 -3.19
C ARG A 75 -3.02 -6.96 -4.06
N ILE A 76 -4.12 -7.44 -3.50
CA ILE A 76 -5.41 -7.46 -4.20
C ILE A 76 -5.88 -6.02 -4.45
N SER A 77 -6.00 -5.21 -3.39
CA SER A 77 -6.52 -3.84 -3.52
C SER A 77 -5.67 -2.95 -4.41
N MET A 78 -4.33 -2.99 -4.28
CA MET A 78 -3.43 -2.18 -5.12
C MET A 78 -3.54 -2.53 -6.60
N SER A 79 -3.68 -3.82 -6.91
CA SER A 79 -3.77 -4.30 -8.29
C SER A 79 -5.10 -3.89 -8.92
N LEU A 80 -6.20 -4.08 -8.20
CA LEU A 80 -7.54 -3.68 -8.68
C LEU A 80 -7.63 -2.15 -8.86
N LEU A 81 -7.04 -1.38 -7.97
CA LEU A 81 -7.01 0.08 -8.10
C LEU A 81 -6.19 0.52 -9.33
N ALA A 82 -5.04 -0.11 -9.56
CA ALA A 82 -4.26 0.15 -10.77
C ALA A 82 -5.07 -0.14 -12.03
N MET A 83 -5.77 -1.28 -12.07
CA MET A 83 -6.66 -1.63 -13.20
C MET A 83 -7.77 -0.60 -13.39
N ALA A 84 -8.39 -0.11 -12.32
CA ALA A 84 -9.43 0.91 -12.39
C ALA A 84 -8.91 2.25 -12.96
N ILE A 85 -7.70 2.65 -12.59
CA ILE A 85 -7.04 3.85 -13.11
C ILE A 85 -6.74 3.69 -14.61
N HIS A 86 -6.23 2.52 -15.03
CA HIS A 86 -6.01 2.24 -16.45
C HIS A 86 -7.32 2.23 -17.25
N ALA A 87 -8.37 1.61 -16.73
CA ALA A 87 -9.69 1.58 -17.36
C ALA A 87 -10.29 2.99 -17.54
N ALA A 88 -9.91 3.94 -16.66
CA ALA A 88 -10.33 5.33 -16.76
C ALA A 88 -9.39 6.21 -17.62
N GLY A 89 -8.43 5.61 -18.36
CA GLY A 89 -7.58 6.28 -19.32
C GLY A 89 -6.32 6.95 -18.75
N SER A 90 -5.94 6.65 -17.50
CA SER A 90 -4.70 7.12 -16.90
C SER A 90 -3.71 5.96 -16.71
N HIS A 91 -2.49 6.27 -16.27
CA HIS A 91 -1.45 5.26 -16.05
C HIS A 91 -1.13 5.11 -14.57
N ALA A 92 -1.01 3.88 -14.11
CA ALA A 92 -0.64 3.56 -12.73
C ALA A 92 0.27 2.33 -12.69
N TYR A 93 1.16 2.31 -11.69
CA TYR A 93 1.96 1.14 -11.32
C TYR A 93 1.73 0.82 -9.86
N SER A 94 1.50 -0.46 -9.55
CA SER A 94 1.36 -0.95 -8.19
C SER A 94 2.65 -1.59 -7.69
N PHE A 95 2.95 -1.39 -6.40
CA PHE A 95 4.16 -1.87 -5.74
C PHE A 95 3.79 -2.52 -4.41
N THR A 96 4.37 -3.69 -4.13
CA THR A 96 4.36 -4.23 -2.76
C THR A 96 5.21 -3.34 -1.85
N GLY A 97 5.08 -3.51 -0.54
CA GLY A 97 5.95 -2.79 0.40
C GLY A 97 7.44 -2.99 0.11
N SER A 98 7.84 -4.22 -0.18
CA SER A 98 9.22 -4.54 -0.58
C SER A 98 9.64 -3.82 -1.87
N GLN A 99 8.81 -3.85 -2.90
CA GLN A 99 9.10 -3.18 -4.18
C GLN A 99 9.15 -1.65 -4.05
N ALA A 100 8.36 -1.10 -3.12
CA ALA A 100 8.38 0.34 -2.80
C ALA A 100 9.56 0.74 -1.88
N GLY A 101 10.34 -0.23 -1.42
CA GLY A 101 11.56 0.01 -0.64
C GLY A 101 11.36 0.14 0.86
N PHE A 102 10.27 -0.36 1.41
CA PHE A 102 10.03 -0.39 2.86
C PHE A 102 10.87 -1.47 3.52
N MET A 103 11.95 -1.04 4.19
CA MET A 103 12.85 -1.91 4.96
C MET A 103 12.44 -1.89 6.43
N THR A 104 12.27 -3.08 7.02
CA THR A 104 11.85 -3.22 8.42
C THR A 104 12.85 -4.03 9.25
N ASP A 105 12.63 -4.05 10.56
CA ASP A 105 13.25 -5.04 11.43
C ASP A 105 12.62 -6.44 11.20
N ALA A 106 13.05 -7.44 11.97
CA ALA A 106 12.61 -8.83 11.84
C ALA A 106 11.48 -9.22 12.82
N GLN A 107 10.77 -8.25 13.37
CA GLN A 107 9.66 -8.52 14.30
C GLN A 107 8.37 -8.75 13.53
N PHE A 108 8.07 -10.00 13.20
CA PHE A 108 6.83 -10.34 12.49
C PHE A 108 5.58 -9.87 13.27
N GLY A 109 4.60 -9.35 12.54
CA GLY A 109 3.33 -8.85 13.08
C GLY A 109 3.40 -7.45 13.69
N THR A 110 4.57 -6.99 14.10
CA THR A 110 4.79 -5.69 14.75
C THR A 110 6.10 -5.04 14.29
N ALA A 111 6.44 -5.21 13.02
CA ALA A 111 7.69 -4.70 12.47
C ALA A 111 7.73 -3.16 12.49
N HIS A 112 8.93 -2.63 12.65
CA HIS A 112 9.21 -1.20 12.59
C HIS A 112 9.94 -0.86 11.29
N ILE A 113 9.55 0.22 10.65
CA ILE A 113 10.23 0.74 9.46
C ILE A 113 11.60 1.26 9.87
N LYS A 114 12.66 0.73 9.27
CA LYS A 114 14.04 1.18 9.44
C LYS A 114 14.46 2.21 8.40
N ALA A 115 13.99 2.04 7.17
CA ALA A 115 14.27 2.92 6.06
C ALA A 115 13.23 2.75 4.95
N VAL A 116 13.04 3.78 4.16
CA VAL A 116 12.26 3.72 2.91
C VAL A 116 13.15 4.20 1.77
N LYS A 117 13.34 3.35 0.76
CA LYS A 117 14.13 3.66 -0.44
C LYS A 117 13.20 3.61 -1.67
N PRO A 118 12.47 4.69 -1.98
CA PRO A 118 11.35 4.65 -2.91
C PRO A 118 11.76 4.86 -4.37
N ASP A 119 12.91 4.33 -4.79
CA ASP A 119 13.47 4.58 -6.14
C ASP A 119 12.54 4.13 -7.26
N ARG A 120 11.86 2.99 -7.10
CA ARG A 120 10.91 2.48 -8.09
C ARG A 120 9.64 3.35 -8.15
N VAL A 121 9.19 3.83 -6.99
CA VAL A 121 8.05 4.74 -6.89
C VAL A 121 8.39 6.07 -7.59
N ARG A 122 9.56 6.66 -7.32
CA ARG A 122 10.03 7.88 -8.00
C ARG A 122 10.04 7.71 -9.52
N ARG A 123 10.63 6.61 -10.01
CA ARG A 123 10.67 6.35 -11.45
C ARG A 123 9.29 6.27 -12.10
N ALA A 124 8.28 5.76 -11.40
CA ALA A 124 6.91 5.75 -11.90
C ALA A 124 6.31 7.16 -11.96
N LEU A 125 6.52 7.95 -10.91
CA LEU A 125 6.10 9.36 -10.86
C LEU A 125 6.77 10.19 -11.95
N ASP A 126 8.08 10.05 -12.15
CA ASP A 126 8.85 10.75 -13.18
C ASP A 126 8.35 10.46 -14.60
N LYS A 127 7.74 9.30 -14.81
CA LYS A 127 7.08 8.92 -16.07
C LYS A 127 5.64 9.43 -16.18
N GLY A 128 5.19 10.21 -15.23
CA GLY A 128 3.83 10.73 -15.19
C GLY A 128 2.76 9.70 -14.80
N SER A 129 3.14 8.57 -14.21
CA SER A 129 2.21 7.56 -13.73
C SER A 129 1.83 7.79 -12.26
N VAL A 130 0.65 7.35 -11.87
CA VAL A 130 0.29 7.19 -10.45
C VAL A 130 1.06 6.00 -9.88
N ALA A 131 1.68 6.16 -8.72
CA ALA A 131 2.33 5.07 -8.01
C ALA A 131 1.43 4.59 -6.87
N ILE A 132 1.05 3.31 -6.85
CA ILE A 132 0.20 2.73 -5.82
C ILE A 132 1.05 1.77 -4.98
N VAL A 133 1.07 1.97 -3.68
CA VAL A 133 1.89 1.20 -2.74
C VAL A 133 0.98 0.44 -1.78
N ALA A 134 1.24 -0.85 -1.62
CA ALA A 134 0.62 -1.65 -0.57
C ALA A 134 1.08 -1.15 0.80
N GLY A 135 0.15 -0.65 1.60
CA GLY A 135 0.42 -0.23 2.97
C GLY A 135 0.64 -1.39 3.94
N PHE A 136 0.99 -1.10 5.17
CA PHE A 136 1.05 -2.07 6.27
C PHE A 136 2.22 -3.07 6.18
N GLN A 137 2.96 -3.14 5.13
CA GLN A 137 3.94 -4.19 4.83
C GLN A 137 5.31 -3.66 4.43
N GLY A 138 6.31 -4.49 4.64
CA GLY A 138 7.68 -4.26 4.21
C GLY A 138 8.46 -5.56 4.08
N VAL A 139 9.77 -5.45 4.10
CA VAL A 139 10.70 -6.58 4.00
C VAL A 139 11.83 -6.39 5.01
N ASN A 140 12.23 -7.48 5.69
CA ASN A 140 13.40 -7.46 6.56
C ASN A 140 14.70 -7.75 5.79
N GLU A 141 15.86 -7.71 6.46
CA GLU A 141 17.14 -8.00 5.85
C GLU A 141 17.25 -9.41 5.25
N GLY A 142 16.52 -10.38 5.84
CA GLY A 142 16.48 -11.75 5.35
C GLY A 142 15.63 -11.94 4.09
N GLY A 143 14.94 -10.90 3.62
CA GLY A 143 14.05 -10.95 2.46
C GLY A 143 12.66 -11.45 2.77
N ASP A 144 12.30 -11.61 4.04
CA ASP A 144 10.96 -12.03 4.45
C ASP A 144 10.00 -10.83 4.49
N ALA A 145 8.76 -11.07 4.06
CA ALA A 145 7.67 -10.12 4.19
C ALA A 145 7.33 -9.88 5.67
N THR A 146 7.14 -8.63 6.05
CA THR A 146 6.80 -8.22 7.40
C THR A 146 5.57 -7.33 7.39
N THR A 147 4.82 -7.31 8.51
CA THR A 147 3.69 -6.41 8.71
C THR A 147 3.91 -5.50 9.92
N LEU A 148 3.35 -4.29 9.85
CA LEU A 148 3.63 -3.22 10.82
C LEU A 148 2.71 -3.21 12.04
N GLY A 149 1.66 -4.01 12.05
CA GLY A 149 0.67 -3.97 13.11
C GLY A 149 -0.40 -2.88 12.91
N ARG A 150 -1.15 -2.55 13.96
CA ARG A 150 -2.26 -1.59 13.90
C ARG A 150 -1.81 -0.20 13.43
N GLY A 151 -2.62 0.41 12.57
CA GLY A 151 -2.30 1.73 12.00
C GLY A 151 -1.17 1.71 10.98
N GLY A 152 -0.74 0.52 10.56
CA GLY A 152 0.41 0.33 9.67
C GLY A 152 0.27 1.02 8.31
N SER A 153 -0.94 1.09 7.74
CA SER A 153 -1.15 1.79 6.46
C SER A 153 -0.96 3.30 6.59
N ASP A 154 -1.39 3.90 7.70
CA ASP A 154 -1.16 5.33 7.97
C ASP A 154 0.33 5.59 8.18
N THR A 155 1.01 4.73 8.95
CA THR A 155 2.47 4.77 9.13
C THR A 155 3.19 4.66 7.80
N SER A 156 2.77 3.74 6.93
CA SER A 156 3.32 3.59 5.58
C SER A 156 3.16 4.87 4.75
N ALA A 157 2.00 5.51 4.81
CA ALA A 157 1.73 6.74 4.05
C ALA A 157 2.62 7.88 4.51
N VAL A 158 2.75 8.09 5.81
CA VAL A 158 3.61 9.14 6.36
C VAL A 158 5.08 8.88 6.04
N ALA A 159 5.55 7.64 6.21
CA ALA A 159 6.93 7.27 5.89
C ALA A 159 7.25 7.44 4.40
N LEU A 160 6.32 7.07 3.52
CA LEU A 160 6.46 7.27 2.08
C LEU A 160 6.51 8.75 1.72
N ALA A 161 5.63 9.57 2.30
CA ALA A 161 5.60 11.01 2.08
C ALA A 161 6.93 11.67 2.46
N VAL A 162 7.49 11.31 3.60
CA VAL A 162 8.81 11.80 4.03
C VAL A 162 9.91 11.35 3.07
N ALA A 163 9.92 10.07 2.68
CA ALA A 163 10.95 9.52 1.79
C ALA A 163 10.90 10.10 0.37
N LEU A 164 9.72 10.51 -0.07
CA LEU A 164 9.50 11.15 -1.37
C LEU A 164 9.68 12.68 -1.32
N ASP A 165 9.82 13.27 -0.15
CA ASP A 165 9.79 14.73 0.05
C ASP A 165 8.49 15.33 -0.52
N ALA A 166 7.37 14.71 -0.14
CA ALA A 166 6.06 15.10 -0.63
C ALA A 166 5.58 16.40 -0.02
N ASP A 167 4.87 17.21 -0.81
CA ASP A 167 4.32 18.49 -0.36
C ASP A 167 3.12 18.30 0.58
N ILE A 168 2.33 17.24 0.35
CA ILE A 168 1.09 16.96 1.07
C ILE A 168 0.98 15.44 1.32
N CYS A 169 0.52 15.09 2.53
CA CYS A 169 0.08 13.74 2.86
C CYS A 169 -1.37 13.80 3.36
N GLU A 170 -2.29 13.19 2.60
CA GLU A 170 -3.72 13.11 2.92
C GLU A 170 -4.03 11.70 3.46
N ILE A 171 -4.69 11.63 4.61
CA ILE A 171 -5.12 10.38 5.25
C ILE A 171 -6.62 10.40 5.47
#